data_d3cdda553a5f7f03d54e6bdb74fdf01b
#
_entry.id   d3cdda553a5f7f03d54e6bdb74fdf01b
#
_cell.length_a   1.000
_cell.length_b   1.000
_cell.length_c   1.000
_cell.angle_alpha   90.00
_cell.angle_beta   90.00
_cell.angle_gamma   90.00
#
_symmetry.space_group_name_H-M   'P 1'
#
loop_
_entity.id
_entity.type
_entity.pdbx_description
1 polymer ?
#
loop_
_entity_poly.entity_id
_entity_poly.type
_entity_poly.pdbx_seq_one_letter_code
_entity_poly.pdbx_strand_id
1 'polypeptide(L)'
;MRILFDSKLSQFKSPFGVLTPEEPCTIHLQIPANCRTVRAELVLKKENGEEDRRVLLARESSDELYETWGGIFSLAAPGLFFYNFFITTETGAFRLLKQGSDTNMEAGDDWQVSCAAKTWPVPEAMQGAVMYQIFPDRFARSGSCDCRDKLQPYWVHENTDDTPVYLPDEHGEVLNNDFFGGNLRGIREKLPYLQSLGVEILYLNPIFFAFSTHRYDTCDYKRVDPMLGTEEDFRALCRDAHARGMKVVLDGVFSHVGSRSAYFRSAISDPASPYRAWFQFQHWPDRYTSWWGITTLPCINKLDQSYVNYIIDGEDSVVAKWLRLGADGYRLDVVDELPDAFVARLRRRIREINPDAILIGEVWEDASSKVAYGVRRRYFVDRELDSVMNYPWQKAILRFVRGDEGGQELGERVMTLAENYPPDVLNACMGILSTHDTPRALTALIDPTDADRTILAGRRLSPEQRGRALELLRMAAFLQFTLPGAPCVYYGDEAGMEGYRDPFNRRFYPWGHENSELQDFYRGLAALKKSSAALRRGRVTVLEAGNGRFMFLRSAPEQSVFVLCSRSPEPWSVPLSGRLLLGGGLGECLPQRVTLGSCGFCVIEK
;
A
#
# COMPACT_ATOMS: atom_id res chain seq x y z
N MET A 1 8.22 -26.26 30.21
CA MET A 1 8.42 -26.28 28.75
C MET A 1 7.12 -25.82 28.10
N ARG A 2 7.16 -25.12 26.96
CA ARG A 2 5.97 -24.64 26.21
C ARG A 2 5.77 -25.49 24.96
N ILE A 3 4.55 -25.52 24.42
CA ILE A 3 4.27 -26.10 23.11
C ILE A 3 4.82 -25.15 22.04
N LEU A 4 5.52 -25.68 21.03
CA LEU A 4 6.16 -24.90 20.00
C LEU A 4 5.37 -25.02 18.69
N PHE A 5 4.98 -23.89 18.17
CA PHE A 5 4.40 -23.71 16.84
C PHE A 5 4.61 -22.28 16.37
N ASP A 6 5.10 -22.14 15.14
CA ASP A 6 5.19 -20.85 14.45
C ASP A 6 4.87 -21.09 12.96
N SER A 7 3.73 -20.59 12.49
CA SER A 7 3.27 -20.75 11.11
C SER A 7 4.21 -20.14 10.06
N LYS A 8 5.14 -19.29 10.49
CA LYS A 8 6.14 -18.62 9.63
C LYS A 8 7.38 -19.48 9.39
N LEU A 9 7.57 -20.54 10.16
CA LEU A 9 8.69 -21.46 10.02
C LEU A 9 8.28 -22.72 9.27
N SER A 10 9.01 -23.04 8.20
CA SER A 10 8.70 -24.18 7.31
C SER A 10 8.73 -25.54 8.01
N GLN A 11 9.42 -25.66 9.15
CA GLN A 11 9.38 -26.85 9.97
C GLN A 11 8.04 -27.09 10.64
N PHE A 12 7.22 -26.05 10.84
CA PHE A 12 5.88 -26.17 11.45
C PHE A 12 4.75 -26.08 10.43
N LYS A 13 4.91 -25.30 9.34
CA LYS A 13 3.90 -25.17 8.28
C LYS A 13 4.56 -25.08 6.90
N SER A 14 4.20 -26.00 6.00
CA SER A 14 4.71 -26.04 4.64
C SER A 14 3.61 -26.42 3.64
N PRO A 15 3.39 -25.64 2.56
CA PRO A 15 4.15 -24.45 2.17
C PRO A 15 3.89 -23.26 3.07
N PHE A 16 4.84 -22.33 3.12
CA PHE A 16 4.67 -21.03 3.75
C PHE A 16 3.75 -20.14 2.91
N GLY A 17 2.86 -19.41 3.57
CA GLY A 17 2.05 -18.37 2.93
C GLY A 17 0.66 -18.85 2.50
N VAL A 18 0.14 -18.19 1.48
CA VAL A 18 -1.20 -18.40 0.92
C VAL A 18 -1.24 -19.68 0.09
N LEU A 19 -2.26 -20.50 0.32
CA LEU A 19 -2.51 -21.73 -0.42
C LEU A 19 -3.32 -21.46 -1.71
N THR A 20 -3.30 -22.43 -2.61
CA THR A 20 -4.25 -22.53 -3.72
C THR A 20 -5.24 -23.69 -3.49
N PRO A 21 -6.41 -23.71 -4.16
CA PRO A 21 -7.36 -24.80 -4.00
C PRO A 21 -6.70 -26.18 -4.23
N GLU A 22 -6.99 -27.11 -3.32
CA GLU A 22 -6.49 -28.49 -3.26
C GLU A 22 -4.97 -28.62 -3.01
N GLU A 23 -4.25 -27.54 -2.78
CA GLU A 23 -2.83 -27.60 -2.45
C GLU A 23 -2.63 -28.21 -1.05
N PRO A 24 -1.85 -29.29 -0.91
CA PRO A 24 -1.60 -29.90 0.38
C PRO A 24 -0.71 -29.02 1.25
N CYS A 25 -1.11 -28.84 2.50
CA CYS A 25 -0.34 -28.13 3.52
C CYS A 25 -0.01 -29.08 4.67
N THR A 26 1.27 -29.27 4.91
CA THR A 26 1.75 -30.04 6.07
C THR A 26 1.88 -29.12 7.28
N ILE A 27 1.44 -29.61 8.42
CA ILE A 27 1.53 -28.89 9.68
C ILE A 27 2.15 -29.78 10.75
N HIS A 28 3.06 -29.22 11.57
CA HIS A 28 3.70 -29.92 12.68
C HIS A 28 3.57 -29.10 13.94
N LEU A 29 3.45 -29.81 15.07
CA LEU A 29 3.35 -29.24 16.40
C LEU A 29 4.34 -29.95 17.32
N GLN A 30 5.16 -29.25 18.07
CA GLN A 30 6.04 -29.83 19.07
C GLN A 30 5.44 -29.66 20.47
N ILE A 31 5.02 -30.76 21.08
CA ILE A 31 4.40 -30.79 22.38
C ILE A 31 5.39 -31.40 23.39
N PRO A 32 5.61 -30.78 24.56
CA PRO A 32 6.49 -31.36 25.58
C PRO A 32 6.05 -32.79 25.95
N ALA A 33 6.99 -33.73 25.98
CA ALA A 33 6.73 -35.15 26.28
C ALA A 33 6.06 -35.36 27.65
N ASN A 34 6.32 -34.48 28.62
CA ASN A 34 5.68 -34.52 29.94
C ASN A 34 4.20 -34.11 29.93
N CYS A 35 3.66 -33.57 28.81
CA CYS A 35 2.23 -33.31 28.67
C CYS A 35 1.39 -34.62 28.52
N ARG A 36 2.02 -35.75 28.21
CA ARG A 36 1.37 -37.03 28.00
C ARG A 36 0.18 -36.92 27.05
N THR A 37 0.47 -36.43 25.85
CA THR A 37 -0.56 -36.16 24.85
C THR A 37 -1.15 -37.44 24.30
N VAL A 38 -2.48 -37.56 24.35
CA VAL A 38 -3.24 -38.71 23.84
C VAL A 38 -3.74 -38.45 22.43
N ARG A 39 -4.08 -37.18 22.14
CA ARG A 39 -4.65 -36.79 20.85
C ARG A 39 -4.34 -35.32 20.58
N ALA A 40 -3.99 -35.01 19.35
CA ALA A 40 -3.85 -33.62 18.86
C ALA A 40 -4.63 -33.48 17.57
N GLU A 41 -5.36 -32.37 17.42
CA GLU A 41 -6.18 -32.05 16.26
C GLU A 41 -5.96 -30.63 15.82
N LEU A 42 -5.83 -30.40 14.52
CA LEU A 42 -5.98 -29.10 13.89
C LEU A 42 -7.47 -28.82 13.69
N VAL A 43 -7.98 -27.73 14.23
CA VAL A 43 -9.38 -27.29 14.08
C VAL A 43 -9.41 -26.16 13.06
N LEU A 44 -9.90 -26.44 11.86
CA LEU A 44 -10.10 -25.45 10.80
C LEU A 44 -11.47 -24.78 10.97
N LYS A 45 -11.51 -23.47 10.75
CA LYS A 45 -12.71 -22.63 10.82
C LYS A 45 -12.85 -21.81 9.56
N LYS A 46 -14.08 -21.56 9.15
CA LYS A 46 -14.41 -20.61 8.09
C LYS A 46 -14.25 -19.16 8.57
N GLU A 47 -14.31 -18.22 7.65
CA GLU A 47 -14.21 -16.77 7.91
C GLU A 47 -15.26 -16.21 8.89
N ASN A 48 -16.41 -16.89 9.02
CA ASN A 48 -17.47 -16.54 9.99
C ASN A 48 -17.22 -17.15 11.39
N GLY A 49 -16.11 -17.87 11.59
CA GLY A 49 -15.75 -18.51 12.86
C GLY A 49 -16.35 -19.89 13.07
N GLU A 50 -17.24 -20.36 12.17
CA GLU A 50 -17.78 -21.73 12.26
C GLU A 50 -16.70 -22.77 12.01
N GLU A 51 -16.73 -23.87 12.77
CA GLU A 51 -15.86 -25.02 12.57
C GLU A 51 -16.16 -25.65 11.19
N ASP A 52 -15.14 -25.71 10.33
CA ASP A 52 -15.23 -26.37 9.02
C ASP A 52 -14.95 -27.86 9.17
N ARG A 53 -13.80 -28.21 9.75
CA ARG A 53 -13.40 -29.59 9.99
C ARG A 53 -12.26 -29.71 10.99
N ARG A 54 -12.04 -30.93 11.47
CA ARG A 54 -10.88 -31.29 12.28
C ARG A 54 -9.98 -32.25 11.52
N VAL A 55 -8.69 -32.02 11.61
CA VAL A 55 -7.66 -32.90 11.05
C VAL A 55 -6.90 -33.54 12.22
N LEU A 56 -6.97 -34.87 12.32
CA LEU A 56 -6.22 -35.60 13.33
C LEU A 56 -4.73 -35.57 12.99
N LEU A 57 -3.90 -35.13 13.96
CA LEU A 57 -2.46 -35.18 13.85
C LEU A 57 -1.94 -36.52 14.35
N ALA A 58 -0.96 -37.08 13.66
CA ALA A 58 -0.28 -38.31 14.07
C ALA A 58 1.01 -37.96 14.83
N ARG A 59 1.34 -38.72 15.86
CA ARG A 59 2.66 -38.62 16.50
C ARG A 59 3.71 -39.24 15.58
N GLU A 60 4.60 -38.41 15.05
CA GLU A 60 5.61 -38.81 14.06
C GLU A 60 6.94 -39.18 14.69
N SER A 61 7.33 -38.45 15.76
CA SER A 61 8.57 -38.69 16.49
C SER A 61 8.44 -38.25 17.95
N SER A 62 9.38 -38.71 18.77
CA SER A 62 9.51 -38.32 20.18
C SER A 62 10.97 -38.35 20.55
N ASP A 63 11.43 -37.35 21.30
CA ASP A 63 12.68 -37.32 21.99
C ASP A 63 12.47 -37.16 23.52
N GLU A 64 13.52 -36.91 24.29
CA GLU A 64 13.44 -36.74 25.74
C GLU A 64 12.62 -35.51 26.17
N LEU A 65 12.52 -34.49 25.31
CA LEU A 65 11.90 -33.21 25.62
C LEU A 65 10.58 -33.01 24.94
N TYR A 66 10.45 -33.42 23.66
CA TYR A 66 9.29 -33.11 22.82
C TYR A 66 8.78 -34.33 22.02
N GLU A 67 7.47 -34.36 21.80
CA GLU A 67 6.79 -35.15 20.79
C GLU A 67 6.45 -34.26 19.60
N THR A 68 6.74 -34.72 18.37
CA THR A 68 6.30 -34.04 17.14
C THR A 68 5.02 -34.69 16.63
N TRP A 69 3.98 -33.88 16.50
CA TRP A 69 2.68 -34.28 15.96
C TRP A 69 2.47 -33.60 14.63
N GLY A 70 2.14 -34.36 13.58
CA GLY A 70 2.02 -33.86 12.21
C GLY A 70 0.76 -34.30 11.49
N GLY A 71 0.36 -33.54 10.49
CA GLY A 71 -0.78 -33.85 9.62
C GLY A 71 -0.79 -33.03 8.35
N ILE A 72 -1.62 -33.43 7.41
CA ILE A 72 -1.78 -32.77 6.11
C ILE A 72 -3.24 -32.35 5.94
N PHE A 73 -3.45 -31.15 5.44
CA PHE A 73 -4.74 -30.65 5.03
C PHE A 73 -4.66 -29.93 3.69
N SER A 74 -5.79 -29.74 3.02
CA SER A 74 -5.93 -28.84 1.86
C SER A 74 -7.22 -28.05 2.00
N LEU A 75 -7.38 -26.99 1.24
CA LEU A 75 -8.58 -26.16 1.19
C LEU A 75 -9.24 -26.33 -0.18
N ALA A 76 -10.52 -26.68 -0.22
CA ALA A 76 -11.19 -27.04 -1.47
C ALA A 76 -11.53 -25.84 -2.36
N ALA A 77 -11.68 -24.65 -1.78
CA ALA A 77 -12.10 -23.44 -2.48
C ALA A 77 -11.38 -22.20 -1.98
N PRO A 78 -11.31 -21.13 -2.80
CA PRO A 78 -10.82 -19.82 -2.34
C PRO A 78 -11.61 -19.30 -1.15
N GLY A 79 -10.89 -18.77 -0.15
CA GLY A 79 -11.49 -18.24 1.06
C GLY A 79 -10.46 -17.90 2.12
N LEU A 80 -10.92 -17.22 3.14
CA LEU A 80 -10.17 -16.97 4.35
C LEU A 80 -10.59 -17.98 5.40
N PHE A 81 -9.62 -18.66 5.97
CA PHE A 81 -9.82 -19.65 7.03
C PHE A 81 -8.97 -19.26 8.23
N PHE A 82 -9.39 -19.79 9.38
CA PHE A 82 -8.65 -19.67 10.62
C PHE A 82 -8.45 -21.07 11.22
N TYR A 83 -7.44 -21.23 12.04
CA TYR A 83 -7.21 -22.51 12.71
C TYR A 83 -6.58 -22.34 14.08
N ASN A 84 -6.83 -23.32 14.92
CA ASN A 84 -6.17 -23.54 16.20
C ASN A 84 -5.92 -25.03 16.39
N PHE A 85 -5.30 -25.40 17.51
CA PHE A 85 -5.13 -26.81 17.85
C PHE A 85 -5.96 -27.16 19.07
N PHE A 86 -6.52 -28.36 19.07
CA PHE A 86 -7.19 -28.94 20.22
C PHE A 86 -6.38 -30.16 20.68
N ILE A 87 -5.87 -30.11 21.90
CA ILE A 87 -4.94 -31.09 22.44
C ILE A 87 -5.59 -31.75 23.64
N THR A 88 -5.63 -33.08 23.62
CA THR A 88 -6.11 -33.94 24.70
C THR A 88 -4.93 -34.66 25.34
N THR A 89 -4.81 -34.56 26.65
CA THR A 89 -3.80 -35.23 27.47
C THR A 89 -4.46 -36.23 28.40
N GLU A 90 -3.69 -37.01 29.14
CA GLU A 90 -4.22 -37.91 30.16
C GLU A 90 -5.03 -37.22 31.26
N THR A 91 -4.79 -35.94 31.51
CA THR A 91 -5.39 -35.18 32.61
C THR A 91 -6.44 -34.15 32.20
N GLY A 92 -6.63 -33.89 30.89
CA GLY A 92 -7.59 -32.92 30.39
C GLY A 92 -7.36 -32.54 28.95
N ALA A 93 -8.11 -31.57 28.49
CA ALA A 93 -8.00 -31.05 27.11
C ALA A 93 -8.00 -29.52 27.11
N PHE A 94 -7.31 -28.92 26.14
CA PHE A 94 -7.23 -27.48 25.97
C PHE A 94 -7.08 -27.07 24.51
N ARG A 95 -7.34 -25.81 24.22
CA ARG A 95 -7.02 -25.19 22.92
C ARG A 95 -5.66 -24.52 22.99
N LEU A 96 -4.91 -24.64 21.91
CA LEU A 96 -3.69 -23.88 21.70
C LEU A 96 -4.00 -22.76 20.70
N LEU A 97 -3.75 -21.53 21.09
CA LEU A 97 -4.03 -20.30 20.38
C LEU A 97 -2.74 -19.53 20.08
N LYS A 98 -2.81 -18.59 19.15
CA LYS A 98 -1.72 -17.67 18.80
C LYS A 98 -1.68 -16.49 19.77
N GLN A 99 -0.52 -16.18 20.29
CA GLN A 99 -0.27 -14.95 21.07
C GLN A 99 1.01 -14.27 20.55
N GLY A 100 0.83 -13.28 19.66
CA GLY A 100 1.97 -12.67 18.96
C GLY A 100 2.69 -13.71 18.09
N SER A 101 3.99 -13.92 18.34
CA SER A 101 4.82 -14.98 17.73
C SER A 101 4.80 -16.30 18.51
N ASP A 102 4.15 -16.35 19.67
CA ASP A 102 4.13 -17.48 20.56
C ASP A 102 2.78 -18.21 20.57
N THR A 103 2.73 -19.32 21.31
CA THR A 103 1.52 -20.10 21.57
C THR A 103 1.01 -19.86 23.01
N ASN A 104 -0.31 -19.91 23.19
CA ASN A 104 -0.96 -19.76 24.49
C ASN A 104 -2.15 -20.73 24.63
N MET A 105 -2.41 -21.21 25.85
CA MET A 105 -3.50 -22.17 26.14
C MET A 105 -4.73 -21.51 26.78
N GLU A 106 -4.63 -20.25 27.22
CA GLU A 106 -5.69 -19.57 27.95
C GLU A 106 -6.36 -18.47 27.12
N ALA A 107 -5.56 -17.68 26.36
CA ALA A 107 -6.04 -16.55 25.58
C ALA A 107 -5.20 -16.37 24.32
N GLY A 108 -5.80 -15.87 23.27
CA GLY A 108 -5.15 -15.59 21.99
C GLY A 108 -6.10 -15.63 20.83
N ASP A 109 -5.54 -15.49 19.63
CA ASP A 109 -6.26 -15.52 18.37
C ASP A 109 -6.07 -16.87 17.68
N ASP A 110 -6.93 -17.19 16.72
CA ASP A 110 -6.69 -18.25 15.76
C ASP A 110 -5.60 -17.83 14.76
N TRP A 111 -4.81 -18.77 14.24
CA TRP A 111 -3.93 -18.52 13.10
C TRP A 111 -4.76 -18.37 11.83
N GLN A 112 -4.34 -17.44 10.97
CA GLN A 112 -4.95 -17.25 9.65
C GLN A 112 -4.32 -18.18 8.62
N VAL A 113 -5.12 -18.68 7.69
CA VAL A 113 -4.67 -19.30 6.44
C VAL A 113 -5.59 -18.88 5.30
N SER A 114 -5.01 -18.31 4.25
CA SER A 114 -5.73 -17.87 3.07
C SER A 114 -5.60 -18.89 1.94
N CYS A 115 -6.67 -19.09 1.19
CA CYS A 115 -6.67 -19.84 -0.07
C CYS A 115 -7.09 -18.88 -1.18
N ALA A 116 -6.20 -18.61 -2.14
CA ALA A 116 -6.48 -17.66 -3.21
C ALA A 116 -6.82 -18.37 -4.53
N ALA A 117 -7.74 -17.78 -5.31
CA ALA A 117 -8.03 -18.25 -6.66
C ALA A 117 -6.78 -18.19 -7.56
N LYS A 118 -6.73 -19.06 -8.57
CA LYS A 118 -5.65 -19.06 -9.58
C LYS A 118 -5.91 -18.12 -10.75
N THR A 119 -7.08 -17.51 -10.81
CA THR A 119 -7.50 -16.58 -11.85
C THR A 119 -6.89 -15.19 -11.64
N TRP A 120 -6.78 -14.41 -12.72
CA TRP A 120 -6.37 -13.00 -12.67
C TRP A 120 -5.00 -12.77 -11.97
N PRO A 121 -3.89 -13.35 -12.48
CA PRO A 121 -2.58 -13.08 -11.91
C PRO A 121 -2.24 -11.59 -12.00
N VAL A 122 -1.47 -11.11 -11.05
CA VAL A 122 -0.95 -9.73 -11.06
C VAL A 122 -0.06 -9.54 -12.29
N PRO A 123 -0.20 -8.43 -13.06
CA PRO A 123 0.67 -8.16 -14.20
C PRO A 123 2.15 -8.18 -13.80
N GLU A 124 2.97 -8.91 -14.54
CA GLU A 124 4.40 -9.04 -14.23
C GLU A 124 5.09 -7.67 -14.16
N ALA A 125 4.70 -6.75 -15.05
CA ALA A 125 5.23 -5.39 -15.09
C ALA A 125 4.99 -4.59 -13.78
N MET A 126 4.04 -5.00 -12.95
CA MET A 126 3.75 -4.35 -11.67
C MET A 126 4.63 -4.89 -10.54
N GLN A 127 5.08 -6.15 -10.62
CA GLN A 127 5.84 -6.78 -9.55
C GLN A 127 7.20 -6.10 -9.36
N GLY A 128 7.38 -5.45 -8.22
CA GLY A 128 8.59 -4.70 -7.88
C GLY A 128 8.86 -3.48 -8.76
N ALA A 129 7.86 -2.98 -9.49
CA ALA A 129 8.00 -1.78 -10.31
C ALA A 129 8.23 -0.54 -9.45
N VAL A 130 9.06 0.38 -9.90
CA VAL A 130 9.26 1.67 -9.25
C VAL A 130 8.12 2.60 -9.64
N MET A 131 7.33 2.97 -8.64
CA MET A 131 6.17 3.86 -8.79
C MET A 131 6.50 5.28 -8.34
N TYR A 132 5.77 6.25 -8.90
CA TYR A 132 5.88 7.66 -8.50
C TYR A 132 4.48 8.29 -8.44
N GLN A 133 4.11 8.77 -7.25
CA GLN A 133 2.83 9.44 -7.03
C GLN A 133 2.95 10.93 -7.27
N ILE A 134 2.08 11.47 -8.10
CA ILE A 134 2.03 12.90 -8.44
C ILE A 134 0.71 13.51 -7.98
N PHE A 135 0.79 14.62 -7.23
CA PHE A 135 -0.32 15.54 -7.01
C PHE A 135 -0.28 16.60 -8.14
N PRO A 136 -1.14 16.51 -9.18
CA PRO A 136 -0.93 17.21 -10.45
C PRO A 136 -0.81 18.72 -10.33
N ASP A 137 -1.61 19.35 -9.47
CA ASP A 137 -1.58 20.81 -9.24
C ASP A 137 -0.25 21.29 -8.63
N ARG A 138 0.50 20.41 -7.97
CA ARG A 138 1.65 20.78 -7.14
C ARG A 138 2.99 20.27 -7.69
N PHE A 139 3.01 19.71 -8.90
CA PHE A 139 4.23 19.10 -9.44
C PHE A 139 4.97 19.99 -10.43
N ALA A 140 4.34 20.34 -11.56
CA ALA A 140 5.01 21.15 -12.58
C ALA A 140 4.01 21.98 -13.39
N ARG A 141 4.35 23.25 -13.63
CA ARG A 141 3.59 24.17 -14.49
C ARG A 141 4.13 24.13 -15.93
N SER A 142 3.25 24.15 -16.94
CA SER A 142 3.61 24.37 -18.33
C SER A 142 2.49 25.08 -19.09
N GLY A 143 2.81 26.22 -19.68
CA GLY A 143 1.84 27.04 -20.40
C GLY A 143 0.68 27.52 -19.53
N SER A 144 -0.40 27.96 -20.16
CA SER A 144 -1.66 28.34 -19.53
C SER A 144 -2.76 27.33 -19.84
N CYS A 145 -3.67 27.12 -18.91
CA CYS A 145 -4.89 26.35 -19.10
C CYS A 145 -6.08 27.28 -19.30
N ASP A 146 -7.07 26.83 -20.10
CA ASP A 146 -8.33 27.55 -20.27
C ASP A 146 -9.27 27.20 -19.10
N CYS A 147 -9.30 28.08 -18.12
CA CYS A 147 -10.05 27.88 -16.87
C CYS A 147 -11.45 28.54 -16.88
N ARG A 148 -11.98 28.95 -18.03
CA ARG A 148 -13.30 29.62 -18.13
C ARG A 148 -14.43 28.78 -17.53
N ASP A 149 -14.37 27.47 -17.68
CA ASP A 149 -15.37 26.53 -17.16
C ASP A 149 -15.08 26.03 -15.72
N LYS A 150 -14.01 26.52 -15.08
CA LYS A 150 -13.71 26.09 -13.70
C LYS A 150 -14.75 26.63 -12.71
N LEU A 151 -15.17 25.76 -11.77
CA LEU A 151 -16.12 26.12 -10.73
C LEU A 151 -15.54 27.22 -9.81
N GLN A 152 -16.36 28.24 -9.58
CA GLN A 152 -16.01 29.40 -8.76
C GLN A 152 -16.52 29.22 -7.30
N PRO A 153 -15.90 29.91 -6.29
CA PRO A 153 -14.70 30.72 -6.39
C PRO A 153 -13.44 29.89 -6.39
N TYR A 154 -12.39 30.35 -7.04
CA TYR A 154 -11.02 29.82 -6.92
C TYR A 154 -9.99 30.93 -7.06
N TRP A 155 -8.77 30.67 -6.65
CA TRP A 155 -7.64 31.53 -6.92
C TRP A 155 -6.36 30.71 -7.17
N VAL A 156 -5.40 31.34 -7.82
CA VAL A 156 -4.14 30.70 -8.22
C VAL A 156 -2.99 31.43 -7.58
N HIS A 157 -2.13 30.70 -6.87
CA HIS A 157 -0.91 31.23 -6.30
C HIS A 157 0.05 31.73 -7.40
N GLU A 158 0.53 32.94 -7.27
CA GLU A 158 1.56 33.48 -8.16
C GLU A 158 2.91 32.82 -7.88
N ASN A 159 3.24 32.67 -6.59
CA ASN A 159 4.49 32.10 -6.14
C ASN A 159 4.32 30.61 -5.76
N THR A 160 5.20 29.77 -6.28
CA THR A 160 5.23 28.32 -5.97
C THR A 160 5.69 28.02 -4.54
N ASP A 161 6.36 28.98 -3.88
CA ASP A 161 6.84 28.83 -2.50
C ASP A 161 5.76 29.15 -1.45
N ASP A 162 4.60 29.65 -1.88
CA ASP A 162 3.49 29.96 -1.00
C ASP A 162 3.08 28.76 -0.16
N THR A 163 2.49 29.03 1.00
CA THR A 163 1.87 28.00 1.81
C THR A 163 0.45 27.76 1.31
N PRO A 164 0.04 26.50 1.09
CA PRO A 164 -1.35 26.18 0.76
C PRO A 164 -2.32 26.74 1.81
N VAL A 165 -3.53 27.10 1.40
CA VAL A 165 -4.56 27.61 2.31
C VAL A 165 -4.92 26.54 3.35
N TYR A 166 -4.90 26.94 4.61
CA TYR A 166 -5.15 26.06 5.75
C TYR A 166 -6.12 26.65 6.78
N LEU A 167 -6.41 27.93 6.67
CA LEU A 167 -7.37 28.63 7.54
C LEU A 167 -8.78 28.49 6.97
N PRO A 168 -9.78 28.30 7.83
CA PRO A 168 -11.16 28.33 7.39
C PRO A 168 -11.58 29.75 6.93
N ASP A 169 -12.57 29.78 6.06
CA ASP A 169 -13.23 31.01 5.61
C ASP A 169 -14.16 31.60 6.71
N GLU A 170 -14.92 32.63 6.36
CA GLU A 170 -15.90 33.28 7.26
C GLU A 170 -17.04 32.37 7.72
N HIS A 171 -17.24 31.22 7.05
CA HIS A 171 -18.22 30.19 7.37
C HIS A 171 -17.62 29.04 8.18
N GLY A 172 -16.31 29.08 8.47
CA GLY A 172 -15.61 28.03 9.20
C GLY A 172 -15.17 26.85 8.33
N GLU A 173 -15.21 26.99 6.99
CA GLU A 173 -14.88 25.94 6.04
C GLU A 173 -13.53 26.17 5.35
N VAL A 174 -12.74 25.09 5.19
CA VAL A 174 -11.55 25.08 4.34
C VAL A 174 -11.95 24.56 2.96
N LEU A 175 -12.10 25.46 1.99
CA LEU A 175 -12.67 25.14 0.68
C LEU A 175 -11.74 24.33 -0.24
N ASN A 176 -10.43 24.29 0.05
CA ASN A 176 -9.43 23.63 -0.81
C ASN A 176 -9.49 24.09 -2.28
N ASN A 177 -9.74 25.38 -2.50
CA ASN A 177 -9.93 26.00 -3.82
C ASN A 177 -8.77 26.90 -4.25
N ASP A 178 -7.61 26.71 -3.62
CA ASP A 178 -6.34 27.34 -3.97
C ASP A 178 -5.50 26.42 -4.87
N PHE A 179 -5.03 26.95 -5.98
CA PHE A 179 -4.30 26.21 -7.00
C PHE A 179 -2.90 26.80 -7.19
N PHE A 180 -1.94 25.91 -7.48
CA PHE A 180 -0.57 26.29 -7.83
C PHE A 180 -0.31 26.19 -9.34
N GLY A 181 -1.27 25.73 -10.11
CA GLY A 181 -1.24 25.73 -11.57
C GLY A 181 -0.35 24.64 -12.20
N GLY A 182 0.04 23.62 -11.44
CA GLY A 182 0.61 22.40 -12.02
C GLY A 182 -0.40 21.74 -12.95
N ASN A 183 0.05 21.13 -14.05
CA ASN A 183 -0.83 20.61 -15.08
C ASN A 183 -0.24 19.40 -15.83
N LEU A 184 -1.05 18.74 -16.67
CA LEU A 184 -0.67 17.54 -17.43
C LEU A 184 0.50 17.79 -18.39
N ARG A 185 0.56 18.99 -18.99
CA ARG A 185 1.70 19.38 -19.84
C ARG A 185 2.98 19.50 -19.04
N GLY A 186 2.93 20.10 -17.85
CA GLY A 186 4.07 20.18 -16.94
C GLY A 186 4.56 18.79 -16.51
N ILE A 187 3.65 17.87 -16.18
CA ILE A 187 4.02 16.47 -15.90
C ILE A 187 4.71 15.83 -17.10
N ARG A 188 4.14 16.02 -18.31
CA ARG A 188 4.69 15.49 -19.56
C ARG A 188 6.11 16.00 -19.83
N GLU A 189 6.39 17.28 -19.61
CA GLU A 189 7.72 17.86 -19.76
C GLU A 189 8.73 17.30 -18.76
N LYS A 190 8.28 16.81 -17.61
CA LYS A 190 9.11 16.18 -16.57
C LYS A 190 9.28 14.66 -16.73
N LEU A 191 8.71 14.03 -17.75
CA LEU A 191 8.91 12.60 -18.03
C LEU A 191 10.40 12.19 -18.16
N PRO A 192 11.29 12.98 -18.80
CA PRO A 192 12.71 12.65 -18.80
C PRO A 192 13.35 12.61 -17.41
N TYR A 193 12.94 13.52 -16.51
CA TYR A 193 13.36 13.50 -15.11
C TYR A 193 12.88 12.23 -14.40
N LEU A 194 11.59 11.88 -14.52
CA LEU A 194 11.02 10.68 -13.92
C LEU A 194 11.66 9.39 -14.47
N GLN A 195 11.98 9.37 -15.76
CA GLN A 195 12.74 8.28 -16.37
C GLN A 195 14.15 8.17 -15.77
N SER A 196 14.82 9.28 -15.51
CA SER A 196 16.14 9.30 -14.89
C SER A 196 16.13 8.79 -13.44
N LEU A 197 15.00 8.93 -12.74
CA LEU A 197 14.77 8.33 -11.41
C LEU A 197 14.45 6.84 -11.48
N GLY A 198 14.30 6.27 -12.67
CA GLY A 198 13.98 4.87 -12.86
C GLY A 198 12.49 4.52 -12.70
N VAL A 199 11.60 5.51 -12.74
CA VAL A 199 10.14 5.32 -12.62
C VAL A 199 9.60 4.44 -13.75
N GLU A 200 8.73 3.49 -13.40
CA GLU A 200 8.06 2.56 -14.31
C GLU A 200 6.53 2.74 -14.31
N ILE A 201 5.97 3.26 -13.21
CA ILE A 201 4.52 3.52 -13.09
C ILE A 201 4.30 4.90 -12.48
N LEU A 202 3.53 5.73 -13.17
CA LEU A 202 3.03 7.00 -12.66
C LEU A 202 1.65 6.78 -12.05
N TYR A 203 1.47 7.16 -10.80
CA TYR A 203 0.15 7.26 -10.17
C TYR A 203 -0.21 8.73 -10.04
N LEU A 204 -1.28 9.16 -10.69
CA LEU A 204 -1.80 10.52 -10.64
C LEU A 204 -2.96 10.60 -9.65
N ASN A 205 -2.85 11.47 -8.63
CA ASN A 205 -4.01 11.87 -7.85
C ASN A 205 -5.10 12.44 -8.77
N PRO A 206 -6.38 12.58 -8.32
CA PRO A 206 -7.51 12.81 -9.22
C PRO A 206 -7.30 13.92 -10.24
N ILE A 207 -7.64 13.63 -11.51
CA ILE A 207 -7.53 14.57 -12.64
C ILE A 207 -8.88 15.02 -13.18
N PHE A 208 -9.98 14.42 -12.69
CA PHE A 208 -11.31 14.70 -13.22
C PHE A 208 -11.84 16.05 -12.77
N PHE A 209 -12.78 16.60 -13.52
CA PHE A 209 -13.41 17.88 -13.23
C PHE A 209 -14.01 17.89 -11.83
N ALA A 210 -13.58 18.85 -11.00
CA ALA A 210 -13.98 19.00 -9.61
C ALA A 210 -13.98 20.48 -9.19
N PHE A 211 -14.42 20.78 -7.97
CA PHE A 211 -14.29 22.12 -7.41
C PHE A 211 -12.92 22.32 -6.76
N SER A 212 -12.53 21.38 -5.90
CA SER A 212 -11.31 21.48 -5.08
C SER A 212 -10.01 21.23 -5.84
N THR A 213 -8.90 21.63 -5.25
CA THR A 213 -7.55 21.36 -5.76
C THR A 213 -7.16 19.89 -5.67
N HIS A 214 -7.69 19.14 -4.70
CA HIS A 214 -7.46 17.70 -4.54
C HIS A 214 -8.32 16.84 -5.48
N ARG A 215 -9.46 17.34 -5.95
CA ARG A 215 -10.37 16.71 -6.92
C ARG A 215 -11.04 15.41 -6.46
N TYR A 216 -10.99 15.10 -5.16
CA TYR A 216 -11.78 13.99 -4.61
C TYR A 216 -13.28 14.29 -4.58
N ASP A 217 -13.68 15.55 -4.70
CA ASP A 217 -15.05 16.02 -4.94
C ASP A 217 -15.41 16.02 -6.43
N THR A 218 -15.25 14.90 -7.11
CA THR A 218 -15.46 14.76 -8.56
C THR A 218 -16.82 15.30 -8.97
N CYS A 219 -16.85 16.19 -9.95
CA CYS A 219 -18.08 16.79 -10.51
C CYS A 219 -18.43 16.24 -11.89
N ASP A 220 -17.44 15.76 -12.66
CA ASP A 220 -17.64 15.07 -13.93
C ASP A 220 -16.50 14.09 -14.18
N TYR A 221 -16.81 12.80 -14.17
CA TYR A 221 -15.84 11.72 -14.39
C TYR A 221 -15.31 11.64 -15.83
N LYS A 222 -16.02 12.23 -16.79
CA LYS A 222 -15.68 12.14 -18.22
C LYS A 222 -14.93 13.37 -18.74
N ARG A 223 -14.54 14.29 -17.85
CA ARG A 223 -13.78 15.51 -18.21
C ARG A 223 -12.50 15.62 -17.38
N VAL A 224 -11.41 16.06 -18.02
CA VAL A 224 -10.24 16.56 -17.30
C VAL A 224 -10.60 17.90 -16.63
N ASP A 225 -10.10 18.12 -15.42
CA ASP A 225 -10.24 19.43 -14.75
C ASP A 225 -9.55 20.52 -15.58
N PRO A 226 -10.22 21.66 -15.88
CA PRO A 226 -9.65 22.71 -16.74
C PRO A 226 -8.33 23.28 -16.21
N MET A 227 -8.09 23.23 -14.88
CA MET A 227 -6.80 23.64 -14.32
C MET A 227 -5.65 22.70 -14.73
N LEU A 228 -5.95 21.46 -15.11
CA LEU A 228 -4.94 20.48 -15.49
C LEU A 228 -4.74 20.39 -17.02
N GLY A 229 -5.67 20.91 -17.81
CA GLY A 229 -5.62 20.86 -19.27
C GLY A 229 -6.80 20.14 -19.91
N THR A 230 -6.54 19.39 -20.97
CA THR A 230 -7.54 18.76 -21.81
C THR A 230 -7.37 17.25 -21.89
N GLU A 231 -8.35 16.55 -22.49
CA GLU A 231 -8.23 15.11 -22.79
C GLU A 231 -7.07 14.82 -23.76
N GLU A 232 -6.76 15.74 -24.67
CA GLU A 232 -5.63 15.62 -25.58
C GLU A 232 -4.28 15.76 -24.84
N ASP A 233 -4.22 16.65 -23.83
CA ASP A 233 -3.04 16.74 -22.95
C ASP A 233 -2.83 15.43 -22.18
N PHE A 234 -3.92 14.79 -21.70
CA PHE A 234 -3.84 13.48 -21.06
C PHE A 234 -3.39 12.38 -22.03
N ARG A 235 -3.99 12.31 -23.22
CA ARG A 235 -3.59 11.37 -24.27
C ARG A 235 -2.10 11.52 -24.63
N ALA A 236 -1.64 12.76 -24.78
CA ALA A 236 -0.26 13.06 -25.09
C ALA A 236 0.69 12.67 -23.96
N LEU A 237 0.29 12.88 -22.68
CA LEU A 237 1.03 12.43 -21.51
C LEU A 237 1.19 10.90 -21.52
N CYS A 238 0.10 10.15 -21.69
CA CYS A 238 0.12 8.68 -21.73
C CYS A 238 1.02 8.16 -22.87
N ARG A 239 0.83 8.68 -24.08
CA ARG A 239 1.65 8.30 -25.24
C ARG A 239 3.15 8.50 -24.97
N ASP A 240 3.52 9.67 -24.42
CA ASP A 240 4.92 10.01 -24.20
C ASP A 240 5.50 9.28 -22.97
N ALA A 241 4.67 8.90 -21.99
CA ALA A 241 5.03 8.02 -20.89
C ALA A 241 5.29 6.58 -21.40
N HIS A 242 4.39 6.03 -22.21
CA HIS A 242 4.52 4.71 -22.82
C HIS A 242 5.78 4.61 -23.69
N ALA A 243 6.09 5.65 -24.47
CA ALA A 243 7.31 5.71 -25.26
C ALA A 243 8.60 5.64 -24.42
N ARG A 244 8.50 5.89 -23.11
CA ARG A 244 9.59 5.77 -22.14
C ARG A 244 9.49 4.52 -21.26
N GLY A 245 8.55 3.62 -21.55
CA GLY A 245 8.32 2.41 -20.77
C GLY A 245 7.60 2.65 -19.44
N MET A 246 6.95 3.80 -19.25
CA MET A 246 6.17 4.13 -18.07
C MET A 246 4.69 3.90 -18.30
N LYS A 247 3.99 3.31 -17.31
CA LYS A 247 2.53 3.17 -17.25
C LYS A 247 1.92 4.35 -16.49
N VAL A 248 0.63 4.61 -16.74
CA VAL A 248 -0.13 5.70 -16.09
C VAL A 248 -1.37 5.14 -15.40
N VAL A 249 -1.43 5.26 -14.08
CA VAL A 249 -2.55 4.83 -13.22
C VAL A 249 -3.30 6.07 -12.73
N LEU A 250 -4.63 6.05 -12.87
CA LEU A 250 -5.51 7.13 -12.43
C LEU A 250 -6.12 6.84 -11.05
N ASP A 251 -6.54 7.89 -10.36
CA ASP A 251 -7.33 7.77 -9.14
C ASP A 251 -8.82 7.61 -9.47
N GLY A 252 -9.42 6.53 -8.99
CA GLY A 252 -10.83 6.17 -9.18
C GLY A 252 -11.65 6.46 -7.93
N VAL A 253 -12.22 7.67 -7.85
CA VAL A 253 -13.07 8.12 -6.73
C VAL A 253 -14.52 7.73 -7.02
N PHE A 254 -14.91 6.47 -6.76
CA PHE A 254 -16.23 5.94 -7.16
C PHE A 254 -17.21 5.77 -5.99
N SER A 255 -16.82 6.11 -4.78
CA SER A 255 -17.66 5.98 -3.58
C SER A 255 -18.59 7.17 -3.36
N HIS A 256 -18.21 8.36 -3.83
CA HIS A 256 -18.92 9.63 -3.66
C HIS A 256 -18.62 10.58 -4.81
N VAL A 257 -19.35 11.70 -4.88
CA VAL A 257 -19.12 12.81 -5.82
C VAL A 257 -19.11 14.14 -5.07
N GLY A 258 -18.69 15.20 -5.73
CA GLY A 258 -18.84 16.55 -5.19
C GLY A 258 -20.32 17.00 -5.19
N SER A 259 -20.74 17.73 -4.16
CA SER A 259 -22.09 18.32 -4.08
C SER A 259 -22.36 19.32 -5.21
N ARG A 260 -21.32 19.81 -5.87
CA ARG A 260 -21.40 20.70 -7.04
C ARG A 260 -21.48 19.94 -8.37
N SER A 261 -21.44 18.59 -8.35
CA SER A 261 -21.55 17.78 -9.55
C SER A 261 -22.91 17.95 -10.23
N ALA A 262 -22.93 17.88 -11.56
CA ALA A 262 -24.17 17.91 -12.32
C ALA A 262 -25.13 16.77 -11.94
N TYR A 263 -24.58 15.61 -11.56
CA TYR A 263 -25.35 14.44 -11.12
C TYR A 263 -26.14 14.74 -9.84
N PHE A 264 -25.46 15.23 -8.79
CA PHE A 264 -26.09 15.51 -7.51
C PHE A 264 -27.03 16.71 -7.59
N ARG A 265 -26.62 17.79 -8.28
CA ARG A 265 -27.47 18.98 -8.46
C ARG A 265 -28.77 18.66 -9.20
N SER A 266 -28.71 17.83 -10.22
CA SER A 266 -29.90 17.34 -10.90
C SER A 266 -30.78 16.50 -9.97
N ALA A 267 -30.17 15.59 -9.18
CA ALA A 267 -30.90 14.71 -8.26
C ALA A 267 -31.63 15.45 -7.13
N ILE A 268 -31.12 16.59 -6.66
CA ILE A 268 -31.76 17.40 -5.60
C ILE A 268 -32.79 18.41 -6.15
N SER A 269 -32.68 18.78 -7.43
CA SER A 269 -33.60 19.78 -8.04
C SER A 269 -34.81 19.16 -8.72
N ASP A 270 -34.74 17.89 -9.13
CA ASP A 270 -35.83 17.20 -9.83
C ASP A 270 -36.00 15.76 -9.32
N PRO A 271 -37.15 15.41 -8.71
CA PRO A 271 -37.41 14.04 -8.26
C PRO A 271 -37.48 13.03 -9.41
N ALA A 272 -37.68 13.47 -10.67
CA ALA A 272 -37.64 12.64 -11.87
C ALA A 272 -36.25 12.54 -12.51
N SER A 273 -35.22 13.15 -11.92
CA SER A 273 -33.85 13.11 -12.44
C SER A 273 -33.37 11.68 -12.68
N PRO A 274 -32.69 11.36 -13.79
CA PRO A 274 -32.09 10.07 -14.05
C PRO A 274 -30.99 9.70 -13.02
N TYR A 275 -30.46 10.69 -12.30
CA TYR A 275 -29.45 10.51 -11.25
C TYR A 275 -30.07 10.36 -9.85
N ARG A 276 -31.39 10.45 -9.71
CA ARG A 276 -32.06 10.41 -8.40
C ARG A 276 -31.75 9.14 -7.62
N ALA A 277 -31.72 7.98 -8.32
CA ALA A 277 -31.42 6.67 -7.72
C ALA A 277 -29.94 6.47 -7.36
N TRP A 278 -29.04 7.34 -7.82
CA TRP A 278 -27.61 7.29 -7.45
C TRP A 278 -27.39 7.69 -6.00
N PHE A 279 -28.33 8.40 -5.38
CA PHE A 279 -28.17 8.96 -4.02
C PHE A 279 -29.25 8.43 -3.07
N GLN A 280 -28.85 8.21 -1.82
CA GLN A 280 -29.79 7.85 -0.75
C GLN A 280 -30.20 9.09 0.02
N PHE A 281 -31.50 9.40 -0.01
CA PHE A 281 -32.09 10.49 0.73
C PHE A 281 -32.90 9.94 1.91
N GLN A 282 -32.61 10.41 3.12
CA GLN A 282 -33.47 10.22 4.29
C GLN A 282 -34.66 11.15 4.24
N HIS A 283 -34.45 12.38 3.74
CA HIS A 283 -35.49 13.37 3.45
C HIS A 283 -35.06 14.18 2.23
N TRP A 284 -35.76 14.00 1.11
CA TRP A 284 -35.44 14.73 -0.12
C TRP A 284 -35.93 16.18 -0.06
N PRO A 285 -35.15 17.17 -0.52
CA PRO A 285 -33.82 17.05 -1.11
C PRO A 285 -32.67 17.24 -0.10
N ASP A 286 -32.94 17.55 1.16
CA ASP A 286 -32.01 18.20 2.09
C ASP A 286 -31.20 17.23 2.95
N ARG A 287 -31.71 16.00 3.19
CA ARG A 287 -31.02 14.98 3.99
C ARG A 287 -30.67 13.78 3.15
N TYR A 288 -29.39 13.58 2.96
CA TYR A 288 -28.81 12.50 2.16
C TYR A 288 -27.59 11.89 2.85
N THR A 289 -27.25 10.68 2.46
CA THR A 289 -26.03 10.01 2.91
C THR A 289 -24.82 10.69 2.29
N SER A 290 -23.87 11.12 3.14
CA SER A 290 -22.60 11.73 2.73
C SER A 290 -21.42 10.99 3.33
N TRP A 291 -20.26 11.09 2.69
CA TRP A 291 -19.03 10.44 3.12
C TRP A 291 -18.60 10.98 4.48
N TRP A 292 -18.64 10.13 5.50
CA TRP A 292 -18.32 10.45 6.91
C TRP A 292 -19.05 11.70 7.45
N GLY A 293 -20.23 11.99 6.95
CA GLY A 293 -21.02 13.16 7.35
C GLY A 293 -20.62 14.47 6.67
N ILE A 294 -19.65 14.44 5.75
CA ILE A 294 -19.20 15.62 4.99
C ILE A 294 -20.22 15.89 3.87
N THR A 295 -21.08 16.88 4.07
CA THR A 295 -22.20 17.18 3.17
C THR A 295 -21.77 17.60 1.77
N THR A 296 -20.54 18.08 1.58
CA THR A 296 -19.98 18.39 0.27
C THR A 296 -19.60 17.14 -0.54
N LEU A 297 -19.65 15.94 0.06
CA LEU A 297 -19.29 14.65 -0.55
C LEU A 297 -20.47 13.65 -0.47
N PRO A 298 -21.59 13.86 -1.22
CA PRO A 298 -22.72 12.92 -1.26
C PRO A 298 -22.27 11.53 -1.74
N CYS A 299 -22.62 10.49 -0.95
CA CYS A 299 -22.33 9.10 -1.26
C CYS A 299 -23.19 8.59 -2.42
N ILE A 300 -22.58 7.74 -3.24
CA ILE A 300 -23.24 7.04 -4.34
C ILE A 300 -23.82 5.70 -3.87
N ASN A 301 -24.98 5.34 -4.40
CA ASN A 301 -25.49 3.97 -4.42
C ASN A 301 -24.71 3.16 -5.47
N LYS A 302 -23.58 2.56 -5.03
CA LYS A 302 -22.59 1.92 -5.90
C LYS A 302 -23.16 0.75 -6.73
N LEU A 303 -24.28 0.17 -6.32
CA LEU A 303 -24.92 -0.97 -7.01
C LEU A 303 -26.15 -0.54 -7.84
N ASP A 304 -26.48 0.75 -7.90
CA ASP A 304 -27.47 1.23 -8.87
C ASP A 304 -27.04 0.87 -10.29
N GLN A 305 -27.93 0.23 -11.06
CA GLN A 305 -27.57 -0.32 -12.37
C GLN A 305 -27.19 0.79 -13.37
N SER A 306 -27.82 1.97 -13.28
CA SER A 306 -27.49 3.10 -14.17
C SER A 306 -26.12 3.70 -13.82
N TYR A 307 -25.76 3.75 -12.53
CA TYR A 307 -24.44 4.15 -12.08
C TYR A 307 -23.37 3.14 -12.52
N VAL A 308 -23.62 1.85 -12.26
CA VAL A 308 -22.70 0.78 -12.69
C VAL A 308 -22.49 0.80 -14.20
N ASN A 309 -23.55 1.01 -14.97
CA ASN A 309 -23.45 1.13 -16.42
C ASN A 309 -22.64 2.37 -16.84
N TYR A 310 -22.81 3.50 -16.13
CA TYR A 310 -22.07 4.73 -16.41
C TYR A 310 -20.58 4.61 -16.07
N ILE A 311 -20.24 3.99 -14.95
CA ILE A 311 -18.83 3.86 -14.51
C ILE A 311 -18.14 2.67 -15.18
N ILE A 312 -18.80 1.50 -15.29
CA ILE A 312 -18.13 0.22 -15.59
C ILE A 312 -18.57 -0.37 -16.94
N ASP A 313 -19.88 -0.69 -17.08
CA ASP A 313 -20.30 -1.65 -18.12
C ASP A 313 -20.55 -1.04 -19.48
N GLY A 314 -21.01 0.20 -19.52
CA GLY A 314 -21.34 0.86 -20.78
C GLY A 314 -20.16 0.87 -21.75
N GLU A 315 -20.45 0.85 -23.03
CA GLU A 315 -19.44 0.97 -24.07
C GLU A 315 -18.58 2.22 -23.88
N ASP A 316 -19.23 3.36 -23.57
CA ASP A 316 -18.61 4.64 -23.24
C ASP A 316 -18.55 4.89 -21.73
N SER A 317 -18.42 3.81 -20.93
CA SER A 317 -18.27 3.96 -19.49
C SER A 317 -17.01 4.77 -19.12
N VAL A 318 -17.00 5.31 -17.90
CA VAL A 318 -15.86 6.11 -17.42
C VAL A 318 -14.57 5.31 -17.54
N VAL A 319 -14.56 4.05 -17.04
CA VAL A 319 -13.35 3.24 -17.08
C VAL A 319 -12.92 2.90 -18.51
N ALA A 320 -13.86 2.61 -19.40
CA ALA A 320 -13.55 2.33 -20.80
C ALA A 320 -12.97 3.56 -21.52
N LYS A 321 -13.52 4.74 -21.27
CA LYS A 321 -13.03 6.00 -21.85
C LYS A 321 -11.56 6.23 -21.51
N TRP A 322 -11.20 6.21 -20.23
CA TRP A 322 -9.85 6.58 -19.81
C TRP A 322 -8.81 5.52 -20.17
N LEU A 323 -9.16 4.23 -20.13
CA LEU A 323 -8.29 3.16 -20.64
C LEU A 323 -8.02 3.30 -22.15
N ARG A 324 -9.05 3.64 -22.95
CA ARG A 324 -8.88 3.91 -24.40
C ARG A 324 -8.08 5.18 -24.68
N LEU A 325 -8.09 6.15 -23.76
CA LEU A 325 -7.27 7.36 -23.83
C LEU A 325 -5.80 7.12 -23.44
N GLY A 326 -5.49 5.96 -22.86
CA GLY A 326 -4.13 5.54 -22.56
C GLY A 326 -3.82 5.31 -21.08
N ALA A 327 -4.81 5.37 -20.17
CA ALA A 327 -4.60 4.92 -18.80
C ALA A 327 -4.29 3.42 -18.76
N ASP A 328 -3.41 2.99 -17.84
CA ASP A 328 -3.04 1.59 -17.63
C ASP A 328 -3.75 0.96 -16.44
N GLY A 329 -4.63 1.69 -15.77
CA GLY A 329 -5.37 1.16 -14.63
C GLY A 329 -5.82 2.24 -13.65
N TYR A 330 -6.24 1.77 -12.47
CA TYR A 330 -6.80 2.64 -11.43
C TYR A 330 -6.25 2.29 -10.04
N ARG A 331 -6.09 3.34 -9.22
CA ARG A 331 -6.09 3.23 -7.76
C ARG A 331 -7.51 3.58 -7.29
N LEU A 332 -8.13 2.72 -6.53
CA LEU A 332 -9.47 2.95 -5.97
C LEU A 332 -9.36 3.69 -4.65
N ASP A 333 -9.93 4.89 -4.64
CA ASP A 333 -10.10 5.70 -3.44
C ASP A 333 -11.04 5.00 -2.47
N VAL A 334 -10.64 4.94 -1.19
CA VAL A 334 -11.38 4.31 -0.10
C VAL A 334 -12.08 3.01 -0.54
N VAL A 335 -11.32 2.04 -1.06
CA VAL A 335 -11.90 0.81 -1.65
C VAL A 335 -12.79 0.06 -0.65
N ASP A 336 -12.60 0.25 0.65
CA ASP A 336 -13.45 -0.30 1.71
C ASP A 336 -14.90 0.21 1.64
N GLU A 337 -15.14 1.35 1.00
CA GLU A 337 -16.48 1.91 0.74
C GLU A 337 -17.19 1.26 -0.47
N LEU A 338 -16.46 0.50 -1.28
CA LEU A 338 -17.00 -0.14 -2.48
C LEU A 338 -17.42 -1.58 -2.16
N PRO A 339 -18.65 -2.00 -2.49
CA PRO A 339 -19.06 -3.40 -2.37
C PRO A 339 -18.18 -4.33 -3.22
N ASP A 340 -17.90 -5.55 -2.74
CA ASP A 340 -17.11 -6.56 -3.48
C ASP A 340 -17.67 -6.81 -4.88
N ALA A 341 -19.01 -6.86 -5.04
CA ALA A 341 -19.65 -7.00 -6.34
C ALA A 341 -19.30 -5.88 -7.33
N PHE A 342 -19.10 -4.64 -6.83
CA PHE A 342 -18.67 -3.51 -7.66
C PHE A 342 -17.20 -3.68 -8.06
N VAL A 343 -16.33 -4.00 -7.11
CA VAL A 343 -14.89 -4.16 -7.34
C VAL A 343 -14.62 -5.32 -8.30
N ALA A 344 -15.27 -6.47 -8.10
CA ALA A 344 -15.15 -7.65 -8.97
C ALA A 344 -15.62 -7.35 -10.41
N ARG A 345 -16.71 -6.58 -10.56
CA ARG A 345 -17.23 -6.18 -11.87
C ARG A 345 -16.29 -5.21 -12.57
N LEU A 346 -15.75 -4.22 -11.83
CA LEU A 346 -14.74 -3.30 -12.31
C LEU A 346 -13.48 -4.05 -12.76
N ARG A 347 -12.98 -4.97 -11.91
CA ARG A 347 -11.82 -5.83 -12.21
C ARG A 347 -11.98 -6.55 -13.55
N ARG A 348 -13.12 -7.19 -13.76
CA ARG A 348 -13.43 -7.89 -15.02
C ARG A 348 -13.41 -6.92 -16.19
N ARG A 349 -14.12 -5.80 -16.09
CA ARG A 349 -14.26 -4.84 -17.18
C ARG A 349 -12.93 -4.23 -17.62
N ILE A 350 -12.08 -3.82 -16.69
CA ILE A 350 -10.77 -3.25 -17.04
C ILE A 350 -9.87 -4.28 -17.74
N ARG A 351 -9.94 -5.56 -17.32
CA ARG A 351 -9.16 -6.65 -17.92
C ARG A 351 -9.68 -7.09 -19.29
N GLU A 352 -10.97 -6.95 -19.56
CA GLU A 352 -11.54 -7.12 -20.91
C GLU A 352 -11.01 -6.08 -21.90
N ILE A 353 -10.78 -4.85 -21.42
CA ILE A 353 -10.29 -3.74 -22.26
C ILE A 353 -8.77 -3.81 -22.40
N ASN A 354 -8.07 -4.02 -21.31
CA ASN A 354 -6.61 -4.15 -21.25
C ASN A 354 -6.23 -5.30 -20.30
N PRO A 355 -5.77 -6.45 -20.82
CA PRO A 355 -5.38 -7.61 -19.99
C PRO A 355 -4.31 -7.31 -18.93
N ASP A 356 -3.48 -6.28 -19.16
CA ASP A 356 -2.42 -5.84 -18.25
C ASP A 356 -2.83 -4.64 -17.39
N ALA A 357 -4.14 -4.29 -17.36
CA ALA A 357 -4.61 -3.18 -16.54
C ALA A 357 -4.38 -3.44 -15.05
N ILE A 358 -3.94 -2.41 -14.35
CA ILE A 358 -3.57 -2.43 -12.92
C ILE A 358 -4.76 -1.95 -12.09
N LEU A 359 -5.04 -2.64 -10.97
CA LEU A 359 -6.05 -2.23 -10.00
C LEU A 359 -5.48 -2.27 -8.59
N ILE A 360 -5.31 -1.07 -7.99
CA ILE A 360 -4.77 -0.86 -6.65
C ILE A 360 -5.89 -0.40 -5.74
N GLY A 361 -5.99 -0.94 -4.52
CA GLY A 361 -6.94 -0.46 -3.50
C GLY A 361 -6.27 0.39 -2.43
N GLU A 362 -6.96 1.41 -1.95
CA GLU A 362 -6.57 2.09 -0.71
C GLU A 362 -7.13 1.32 0.48
N VAL A 363 -6.23 0.67 1.24
CA VAL A 363 -6.55 -0.03 2.49
C VAL A 363 -5.50 0.33 3.54
N TRP A 364 -5.94 0.79 4.71
CA TRP A 364 -5.04 1.32 5.74
C TRP A 364 -4.50 0.28 6.71
N GLU A 365 -5.07 -0.93 6.71
CA GLU A 365 -4.71 -2.06 7.56
C GLU A 365 -4.30 -3.28 6.73
N ASP A 366 -4.18 -4.44 7.38
CA ASP A 366 -3.99 -5.72 6.67
C ASP A 366 -5.23 -6.03 5.81
N ALA A 367 -5.04 -6.00 4.50
CA ALA A 367 -6.11 -6.20 3.52
C ALA A 367 -6.53 -7.67 3.37
N SER A 368 -5.74 -8.62 3.88
CA SER A 368 -6.03 -10.07 3.75
C SER A 368 -7.22 -10.53 4.58
N SER A 369 -7.49 -9.81 5.69
CA SER A 369 -8.57 -10.15 6.63
C SER A 369 -9.44 -8.94 6.97
N LYS A 370 -9.42 -7.91 6.14
CA LYS A 370 -10.16 -6.66 6.36
C LYS A 370 -11.66 -6.90 6.51
N VAL A 371 -12.23 -6.31 7.55
CA VAL A 371 -13.68 -6.16 7.73
C VAL A 371 -14.03 -4.69 7.61
N ALA A 372 -14.89 -4.34 6.69
CA ALA A 372 -15.40 -2.99 6.52
C ALA A 372 -16.93 -3.01 6.44
N TYR A 373 -17.59 -2.15 7.20
CA TYR A 373 -19.07 -2.07 7.28
C TYR A 373 -19.74 -3.41 7.61
N GLY A 374 -19.10 -4.21 8.47
CA GLY A 374 -19.60 -5.54 8.88
C GLY A 374 -19.43 -6.63 7.84
N VAL A 375 -18.79 -6.34 6.70
CA VAL A 375 -18.52 -7.30 5.62
C VAL A 375 -17.03 -7.56 5.54
N ARG A 376 -16.64 -8.86 5.54
CA ARG A 376 -15.27 -9.26 5.29
C ARG A 376 -14.94 -9.12 3.82
N ARG A 377 -13.87 -8.41 3.51
CA ARG A 377 -13.44 -8.13 2.14
C ARG A 377 -12.67 -9.31 1.55
N ARG A 378 -12.85 -9.54 0.25
CA ARG A 378 -12.30 -10.69 -0.47
C ARG A 378 -11.21 -10.32 -1.48
N TYR A 379 -10.56 -9.17 -1.28
CA TYR A 379 -9.62 -8.53 -2.21
C TYR A 379 -8.60 -9.49 -2.82
N PHE A 380 -8.02 -10.41 -2.04
CA PHE A 380 -6.96 -11.29 -2.48
C PHE A 380 -7.40 -12.73 -2.70
N VAL A 381 -8.37 -13.23 -1.94
CA VAL A 381 -8.85 -14.61 -2.11
C VAL A 381 -9.61 -14.79 -3.41
N ASP A 382 -10.38 -13.80 -3.84
CA ASP A 382 -11.10 -13.78 -5.12
C ASP A 382 -10.36 -13.00 -6.22
N ARG A 383 -9.16 -12.48 -5.94
CA ARG A 383 -8.34 -11.73 -6.88
C ARG A 383 -9.02 -10.47 -7.42
N GLU A 384 -9.74 -9.76 -6.58
CA GLU A 384 -10.42 -8.52 -6.94
C GLU A 384 -9.45 -7.36 -7.17
N LEU A 385 -8.33 -7.32 -6.44
CA LEU A 385 -7.27 -6.32 -6.56
C LEU A 385 -5.94 -6.96 -6.93
N ASP A 386 -5.10 -6.23 -7.69
CA ASP A 386 -3.71 -6.59 -7.94
C ASP A 386 -2.81 -6.22 -6.76
N SER A 387 -3.18 -5.17 -6.04
CA SER A 387 -2.33 -4.53 -5.05
C SER A 387 -3.16 -3.67 -4.11
N VAL A 388 -2.54 -3.29 -3.00
CA VAL A 388 -3.03 -2.25 -2.09
C VAL A 388 -1.89 -1.30 -1.72
N MET A 389 -2.26 -0.09 -1.25
CA MET A 389 -1.32 0.82 -0.61
C MET A 389 -0.88 0.24 0.73
N ASN A 390 0.43 -0.01 0.91
CA ASN A 390 0.94 -0.77 2.06
C ASN A 390 1.21 0.15 3.27
N TYR A 391 0.16 0.70 3.85
CA TYR A 391 0.23 1.49 5.08
C TYR A 391 0.76 0.70 6.30
N PRO A 392 0.48 -0.62 6.46
CA PRO A 392 1.07 -1.39 7.55
C PRO A 392 2.60 -1.36 7.57
N TRP A 393 3.24 -1.53 6.42
CA TRP A 393 4.71 -1.46 6.34
C TRP A 393 5.24 -0.03 6.41
N GLN A 394 4.52 0.96 5.86
CA GLN A 394 4.88 2.37 6.03
C GLN A 394 5.05 2.70 7.52
N LYS A 395 4.03 2.38 8.33
CA LYS A 395 4.04 2.62 9.77
C LYS A 395 5.19 1.87 10.46
N ALA A 396 5.40 0.60 10.09
CA ALA A 396 6.45 -0.23 10.67
C ALA A 396 7.86 0.29 10.34
N ILE A 397 8.12 0.65 9.08
CA ILE A 397 9.40 1.21 8.64
C ILE A 397 9.70 2.52 9.39
N LEU A 398 8.75 3.47 9.39
CA LEU A 398 8.94 4.76 10.05
C LEU A 398 9.19 4.61 11.55
N ARG A 399 8.44 3.74 12.24
CA ARG A 399 8.63 3.47 13.68
C ARG A 399 9.97 2.80 13.98
N PHE A 400 10.38 1.82 13.18
CA PHE A 400 11.69 1.19 13.32
C PHE A 400 12.81 2.20 13.11
N VAL A 401 12.76 2.99 12.04
CA VAL A 401 13.82 3.96 11.70
C VAL A 401 13.91 5.07 12.74
N ARG A 402 12.80 5.57 13.28
CA ARG A 402 12.79 6.53 14.40
C ARG A 402 13.33 5.95 15.70
N GLY A 403 13.13 4.66 15.91
CA GLY A 403 13.47 3.97 17.13
C GLY A 403 12.32 3.80 18.12
N ASP A 404 11.08 4.02 17.68
CA ASP A 404 9.88 3.76 18.49
C ASP A 404 9.63 2.26 18.67
N GLU A 405 10.05 1.45 17.69
CA GLU A 405 9.94 -0.01 17.69
C GLU A 405 11.28 -0.65 17.31
N GLY A 406 11.49 -1.91 17.72
CA GLY A 406 12.67 -2.67 17.40
C GLY A 406 12.61 -3.39 16.06
N GLY A 407 13.68 -4.10 15.71
CA GLY A 407 13.71 -4.95 14.52
C GLY A 407 12.76 -6.14 14.62
N GLN A 408 12.46 -6.60 15.83
CA GLN A 408 11.58 -7.75 16.06
C GLN A 408 10.14 -7.41 15.63
N GLU A 409 9.63 -6.25 16.04
CA GLU A 409 8.29 -5.79 15.66
C GLU A 409 8.19 -5.55 14.14
N LEU A 410 9.23 -4.98 13.53
CA LEU A 410 9.30 -4.84 12.07
C LEU A 410 9.28 -6.21 11.40
N GLY A 411 10.10 -7.15 11.85
CA GLY A 411 10.18 -8.50 11.31
C GLY A 411 8.86 -9.25 11.40
N GLU A 412 8.18 -9.16 12.55
CA GLU A 412 6.87 -9.78 12.76
C GLU A 412 5.84 -9.25 11.75
N ARG A 413 5.78 -7.93 11.54
CA ARG A 413 4.84 -7.32 10.57
C ARG A 413 5.19 -7.66 9.13
N VAL A 414 6.48 -7.69 8.80
CA VAL A 414 6.93 -8.10 7.46
C VAL A 414 6.50 -9.53 7.17
N MET A 415 6.77 -10.46 8.10
CA MET A 415 6.45 -11.86 7.90
C MET A 415 4.94 -12.15 7.98
N THR A 416 4.17 -11.39 8.75
CA THR A 416 2.71 -11.53 8.80
C THR A 416 2.06 -11.23 7.45
N LEU A 417 2.43 -10.11 6.80
CA LEU A 417 1.91 -9.82 5.46
C LEU A 417 2.45 -10.79 4.41
N ALA A 418 3.71 -11.23 4.55
CA ALA A 418 4.29 -12.23 3.66
C ALA A 418 3.58 -13.59 3.76
N GLU A 419 3.04 -13.95 4.93
CA GLU A 419 2.23 -15.15 5.12
C GLU A 419 0.81 -14.99 4.56
N ASN A 420 0.21 -13.80 4.72
CA ASN A 420 -1.21 -13.58 4.46
C ASN A 420 -1.51 -13.15 3.01
N TYR A 421 -0.54 -12.61 2.28
CA TYR A 421 -0.72 -12.10 0.92
C TYR A 421 -0.20 -13.10 -0.12
N PRO A 422 -0.91 -13.31 -1.24
CA PRO A 422 -0.34 -14.05 -2.36
C PRO A 422 0.99 -13.43 -2.80
N PRO A 423 2.03 -14.22 -3.14
CA PRO A 423 3.37 -13.70 -3.41
C PRO A 423 3.42 -12.66 -4.55
N ASP A 424 2.62 -12.83 -5.60
CA ASP A 424 2.50 -11.89 -6.71
C ASP A 424 1.85 -10.56 -6.28
N VAL A 425 0.82 -10.61 -5.43
CA VAL A 425 0.19 -9.44 -4.80
C VAL A 425 1.17 -8.73 -3.88
N LEU A 426 1.87 -9.46 -3.01
CA LEU A 426 2.85 -8.90 -2.08
C LEU A 426 3.96 -8.15 -2.84
N ASN A 427 4.49 -8.75 -3.92
CA ASN A 427 5.52 -8.13 -4.76
C ASN A 427 5.00 -6.95 -5.60
N ALA A 428 3.70 -6.77 -5.69
CA ALA A 428 3.04 -5.64 -6.34
C ALA A 428 2.46 -4.62 -5.37
N CYS A 429 2.45 -4.89 -4.04
CA CYS A 429 1.95 -3.95 -3.05
C CYS A 429 2.65 -2.61 -3.18
N MET A 430 1.86 -1.53 -3.26
CA MET A 430 2.37 -0.16 -3.36
C MET A 430 3.06 0.23 -2.05
N GLY A 431 4.38 0.08 -2.02
CA GLY A 431 5.23 0.40 -0.88
C GLY A 431 5.42 1.90 -0.75
N ILE A 432 4.90 2.50 0.29
CA ILE A 432 4.89 3.95 0.51
C ILE A 432 5.69 4.34 1.76
N LEU A 433 6.21 5.58 1.79
CA LEU A 433 6.70 6.24 3.02
C LEU A 433 5.87 7.49 3.32
N SER A 434 5.46 8.20 2.29
CA SER A 434 4.57 9.35 2.33
C SER A 434 3.48 9.20 1.29
N THR A 435 2.36 9.90 1.50
CA THR A 435 1.29 10.09 0.52
C THR A 435 0.72 11.50 0.64
N HIS A 436 -0.25 11.82 -0.21
CA HIS A 436 -1.00 13.07 -0.10
C HIS A 436 -1.86 13.18 1.18
N ASP A 437 -2.06 12.05 1.91
CA ASP A 437 -2.85 11.99 3.16
C ASP A 437 -2.01 11.88 4.43
N THR A 438 -0.70 11.67 4.29
CA THR A 438 0.21 11.52 5.43
C THR A 438 1.26 12.63 5.46
N PRO A 439 1.84 12.96 6.62
CA PRO A 439 3.03 13.81 6.66
C PRO A 439 4.15 13.24 5.77
N ARG A 440 4.99 14.11 5.22
CA ARG A 440 6.16 13.67 4.47
C ARG A 440 7.13 12.90 5.36
N ALA A 441 7.71 11.84 4.84
CA ALA A 441 8.60 10.95 5.58
C ALA A 441 9.75 11.70 6.25
N LEU A 442 10.36 12.67 5.56
CA LEU A 442 11.42 13.50 6.13
C LEU A 442 10.99 14.15 7.45
N THR A 443 9.78 14.73 7.50
CA THR A 443 9.22 15.38 8.68
C THR A 443 8.80 14.31 9.72
N ALA A 444 8.11 13.28 9.31
CA ALA A 444 7.60 12.23 10.18
C ALA A 444 8.70 11.45 10.92
N LEU A 445 9.90 11.39 10.36
CA LEU A 445 11.05 10.70 10.96
C LEU A 445 11.70 11.48 12.13
N ILE A 446 11.48 12.78 12.22
CA ILE A 446 12.12 13.64 13.24
C ILE A 446 11.12 14.33 14.14
N ASP A 447 9.99 14.76 13.58
CA ASP A 447 9.01 15.60 14.26
C ASP A 447 7.58 15.12 13.99
N PRO A 448 7.22 13.91 14.46
CA PRO A 448 5.89 13.34 14.29
C PRO A 448 4.89 14.03 15.24
N THR A 449 4.32 15.16 14.81
CA THR A 449 3.39 15.95 15.62
C THR A 449 2.05 16.13 14.91
N ASP A 450 0.95 16.09 15.69
CA ASP A 450 -0.41 16.41 15.28
C ASP A 450 -0.88 17.79 15.77
N ALA A 451 0.06 18.72 15.99
CA ALA A 451 -0.24 20.07 16.42
C ALA A 451 -1.27 20.76 15.50
N ASP A 452 -1.89 21.83 16.00
CA ASP A 452 -2.86 22.61 15.22
C ASP A 452 -2.26 23.13 13.92
N ARG A 453 -3.08 23.26 12.87
CA ARG A 453 -2.66 23.74 11.54
C ARG A 453 -2.01 25.14 11.59
N THR A 454 -2.47 26.01 12.50
CA THR A 454 -1.88 27.36 12.66
C THR A 454 -0.45 27.31 13.17
N ILE A 455 -0.13 26.33 14.03
CA ILE A 455 1.24 26.07 14.51
C ILE A 455 2.08 25.44 13.40
N LEU A 456 1.53 24.46 12.68
CA LEU A 456 2.24 23.72 11.64
C LEU A 456 2.58 24.57 10.42
N ALA A 457 1.78 25.60 10.11
CA ALA A 457 1.97 26.46 8.94
C ALA A 457 3.35 27.13 8.90
N GLY A 458 3.81 27.61 10.07
CA GLY A 458 5.13 28.26 10.23
C GLY A 458 6.25 27.32 10.66
N ARG A 459 5.96 26.06 10.98
CA ARG A 459 6.94 25.12 11.53
C ARG A 459 7.85 24.58 10.44
N ARG A 460 9.15 24.54 10.71
CA ARG A 460 10.20 24.00 9.84
C ARG A 460 11.21 23.24 10.68
N LEU A 461 11.84 22.25 10.07
CA LEU A 461 12.96 21.55 10.70
C LEU A 461 14.18 22.49 10.80
N SER A 462 14.89 22.47 11.94
CA SER A 462 16.19 23.13 12.03
C SER A 462 17.21 22.48 11.08
N PRO A 463 18.30 23.16 10.72
CA PRO A 463 19.35 22.55 9.89
C PRO A 463 19.90 21.24 10.47
N GLU A 464 20.04 21.13 11.79
CA GLU A 464 20.47 19.91 12.47
C GLU A 464 19.43 18.79 12.38
N GLN A 465 18.16 19.12 12.68
CA GLN A 465 17.04 18.18 12.52
C GLN A 465 16.93 17.70 11.07
N ARG A 466 17.08 18.60 10.09
CA ARG A 466 17.03 18.26 8.66
C ARG A 466 18.20 17.35 8.26
N GLY A 467 19.42 17.59 8.74
CA GLY A 467 20.55 16.70 8.50
C GLY A 467 20.27 15.29 9.00
N ARG A 468 19.80 15.18 10.24
CA ARG A 468 19.44 13.87 10.83
C ARG A 468 18.26 13.22 10.10
N ALA A 469 17.25 13.99 9.70
CA ALA A 469 16.11 13.48 8.94
C ALA A 469 16.54 12.87 7.59
N LEU A 470 17.49 13.47 6.89
CA LEU A 470 18.03 12.96 5.62
C LEU A 470 18.76 11.63 5.79
N GLU A 471 19.50 11.42 6.87
CA GLU A 471 20.12 10.13 7.20
C GLU A 471 19.06 9.04 7.42
N LEU A 472 18.06 9.36 8.24
CA LEU A 472 16.96 8.44 8.52
C LEU A 472 16.10 8.16 7.28
N LEU A 473 15.86 9.17 6.42
CA LEU A 473 15.12 8.99 5.18
C LEU A 473 15.83 8.05 4.22
N ARG A 474 17.18 8.13 4.11
CA ARG A 474 17.94 7.17 3.31
C ARG A 474 17.75 5.73 3.80
N MET A 475 17.73 5.49 5.12
CA MET A 475 17.46 4.17 5.69
C MET A 475 16.02 3.71 5.43
N ALA A 476 15.04 4.60 5.60
CA ALA A 476 13.63 4.29 5.32
C ALA A 476 13.40 3.94 3.84
N ALA A 477 13.95 4.76 2.92
CA ALA A 477 13.89 4.51 1.48
C ALA A 477 14.61 3.21 1.09
N PHE A 478 15.75 2.91 1.71
CA PHE A 478 16.43 1.63 1.53
C PHE A 478 15.52 0.45 1.87
N LEU A 479 14.82 0.48 3.01
CA LEU A 479 13.87 -0.56 3.38
C LEU A 479 12.67 -0.61 2.43
N GLN A 480 12.11 0.54 2.02
CA GLN A 480 11.03 0.63 1.04
C GLN A 480 11.38 -0.08 -0.29
N PHE A 481 12.61 0.10 -0.78
CA PHE A 481 13.03 -0.47 -2.05
C PHE A 481 13.50 -1.93 -1.95
N THR A 482 13.90 -2.41 -0.79
CA THR A 482 14.45 -3.77 -0.61
C THR A 482 13.43 -4.77 -0.10
N LEU A 483 12.42 -4.35 0.65
CA LEU A 483 11.29 -5.20 1.00
C LEU A 483 10.47 -5.58 -0.25
N PRO A 484 9.63 -6.63 -0.19
CA PRO A 484 8.68 -6.94 -1.27
C PRO A 484 7.78 -5.74 -1.59
N GLY A 485 7.31 -5.67 -2.84
CA GLY A 485 6.39 -4.63 -3.30
C GLY A 485 6.97 -3.70 -4.35
N ALA A 486 6.12 -2.85 -4.88
CA ALA A 486 6.41 -1.79 -5.81
C ALA A 486 6.65 -0.48 -5.02
N PRO A 487 7.92 -0.07 -4.80
CA PRO A 487 8.19 1.15 -4.04
C PRO A 487 7.60 2.35 -4.78
N CYS A 488 6.75 3.12 -4.10
CA CYS A 488 6.13 4.32 -4.62
C CYS A 488 6.69 5.57 -3.93
N VAL A 489 7.34 6.41 -4.68
CA VAL A 489 7.87 7.68 -4.19
C VAL A 489 6.78 8.73 -4.31
N TYR A 490 6.41 9.37 -3.22
CA TYR A 490 5.53 10.55 -3.25
C TYR A 490 6.34 11.75 -3.75
N TYR A 491 5.82 12.47 -4.75
CA TYR A 491 6.56 13.56 -5.41
C TYR A 491 7.28 14.48 -4.41
N GLY A 492 8.56 14.67 -4.60
CA GLY A 492 9.39 15.54 -3.77
C GLY A 492 10.03 14.89 -2.54
N ASP A 493 9.68 13.65 -2.18
CA ASP A 493 10.40 12.94 -1.12
C ASP A 493 11.87 12.72 -1.52
N GLU A 494 12.10 12.40 -2.80
CA GLU A 494 13.45 12.26 -3.37
C GLU A 494 14.20 13.58 -3.50
N ALA A 495 13.47 14.71 -3.48
CA ALA A 495 14.05 16.05 -3.45
C ALA A 495 14.34 16.55 -2.03
N GLY A 496 13.93 15.79 -1.01
CA GLY A 496 14.07 16.15 0.39
C GLY A 496 13.08 17.20 0.86
N MET A 497 11.85 17.18 0.32
CA MET A 497 10.76 18.05 0.80
C MET A 497 10.33 17.67 2.20
N GLU A 498 10.11 18.68 3.03
CA GLU A 498 9.45 18.54 4.32
C GLU A 498 7.98 18.95 4.23
N GLY A 499 7.14 18.45 5.14
CA GLY A 499 5.74 18.84 5.23
C GLY A 499 5.02 18.02 6.29
N TYR A 500 4.29 18.72 7.15
CA TYR A 500 3.37 18.12 8.12
C TYR A 500 2.12 17.63 7.41
N ARG A 501 1.10 17.20 8.17
CA ARG A 501 -0.18 16.76 7.62
C ARG A 501 -0.80 17.78 6.64
N ASP A 502 -1.75 17.31 5.84
CA ASP A 502 -2.55 18.15 4.92
C ASP A 502 -2.97 19.50 5.52
N PRO A 503 -2.73 20.62 4.78
CA PRO A 503 -2.26 20.71 3.39
C PRO A 503 -0.74 20.90 3.24
N PHE A 504 0.04 20.84 4.32
CA PHE A 504 1.48 21.20 4.30
C PHE A 504 2.37 20.15 3.63
N ASN A 505 1.90 18.88 3.53
CA ASN A 505 2.51 17.82 2.73
C ASN A 505 2.34 18.01 1.21
N ARG A 506 1.48 18.94 0.78
CA ARG A 506 1.07 19.19 -0.61
C ARG A 506 1.64 20.51 -1.16
N ARG A 507 2.87 20.90 -0.75
CA ARG A 507 3.57 22.06 -1.31
C ARG A 507 4.01 21.77 -2.74
N PHE A 508 4.27 22.85 -3.50
CA PHE A 508 4.75 22.72 -4.87
C PHE A 508 6.16 22.11 -4.91
N TYR A 509 6.46 21.33 -5.96
CA TYR A 509 7.77 20.71 -6.14
C TYR A 509 8.88 21.76 -6.30
N PRO A 510 10.01 21.66 -5.60
CA PRO A 510 11.05 22.70 -5.56
C PRO A 510 12.01 22.59 -6.74
N TRP A 511 11.52 22.74 -7.98
CA TRP A 511 12.35 22.66 -9.18
C TRP A 511 13.53 23.63 -9.13
N GLY A 512 14.77 23.09 -9.31
CA GLY A 512 16.01 23.84 -9.23
C GLY A 512 16.60 23.99 -7.82
N HIS A 513 15.91 23.46 -6.79
CA HIS A 513 16.32 23.49 -5.39
C HIS A 513 16.30 22.10 -4.73
N GLU A 514 16.37 21.05 -5.53
CA GLU A 514 16.32 19.68 -5.07
C GLU A 514 17.61 19.27 -4.33
N ASN A 515 17.49 18.31 -3.41
CA ASN A 515 18.66 17.67 -2.83
C ASN A 515 19.23 16.64 -3.82
N SER A 516 20.26 17.02 -4.56
CA SER A 516 20.85 16.18 -5.61
C SER A 516 21.44 14.86 -5.09
N GLU A 517 22.08 14.87 -3.91
CA GLU A 517 22.62 13.65 -3.29
C GLU A 517 21.53 12.65 -2.94
N LEU A 518 20.39 13.14 -2.46
CA LEU A 518 19.24 12.30 -2.15
C LEU A 518 18.62 11.74 -3.44
N GLN A 519 18.49 12.57 -4.48
CA GLN A 519 18.03 12.10 -5.80
C GLN A 519 18.93 11.01 -6.37
N ASP A 520 20.26 11.18 -6.29
CA ASP A 520 21.21 10.16 -6.74
C ASP A 520 21.10 8.86 -5.95
N PHE A 521 20.81 8.96 -4.65
CA PHE A 521 20.54 7.80 -3.82
C PHE A 521 19.26 7.06 -4.27
N TYR A 522 18.15 7.77 -4.54
CA TYR A 522 16.92 7.16 -5.07
C TYR A 522 17.14 6.54 -6.45
N ARG A 523 17.95 7.17 -7.34
CA ARG A 523 18.36 6.57 -8.63
C ARG A 523 19.11 5.25 -8.44
N GLY A 524 20.03 5.22 -7.46
CA GLY A 524 20.77 4.00 -7.09
C GLY A 524 19.84 2.88 -6.58
N LEU A 525 18.89 3.21 -5.72
CA LEU A 525 17.88 2.26 -5.24
C LEU A 525 17.01 1.72 -6.37
N ALA A 526 16.54 2.59 -7.26
CA ALA A 526 15.73 2.19 -8.41
C ALA A 526 16.52 1.27 -9.37
N ALA A 527 17.77 1.62 -9.68
CA ALA A 527 18.64 0.79 -10.50
C ALA A 527 18.88 -0.58 -9.87
N LEU A 528 19.14 -0.64 -8.56
CA LEU A 528 19.27 -1.88 -7.81
C LEU A 528 17.99 -2.74 -7.88
N LYS A 529 16.82 -2.13 -7.60
CA LYS A 529 15.53 -2.82 -7.66
C LYS A 529 15.27 -3.41 -9.04
N LYS A 530 15.50 -2.64 -10.10
CA LYS A 530 15.27 -3.05 -11.50
C LYS A 530 16.19 -4.16 -11.95
N SER A 531 17.45 -4.16 -11.51
CA SER A 531 18.46 -5.15 -11.90
C SER A 531 18.43 -6.45 -11.09
N SER A 532 17.69 -6.48 -9.95
CA SER A 532 17.67 -7.63 -9.06
C SER A 532 16.34 -8.38 -9.13
N ALA A 533 16.36 -9.59 -9.68
CA ALA A 533 15.21 -10.49 -9.68
C ALA A 533 14.74 -10.82 -8.25
N ALA A 534 15.67 -11.03 -7.34
CA ALA A 534 15.37 -11.28 -5.93
C ALA A 534 14.61 -10.12 -5.29
N LEU A 535 15.01 -8.86 -5.54
CA LEU A 535 14.30 -7.69 -4.98
C LEU A 535 12.95 -7.44 -5.67
N ARG A 536 12.82 -7.72 -6.97
CA ARG A 536 11.55 -7.53 -7.71
C ARG A 536 10.49 -8.55 -7.28
N ARG A 537 10.81 -9.85 -7.35
CA ARG A 537 9.81 -10.93 -7.23
C ARG A 537 10.18 -12.06 -6.24
N GLY A 538 11.32 -11.91 -5.56
CA GLY A 538 11.77 -12.92 -4.60
C GLY A 538 10.91 -12.98 -3.35
N ARG A 539 10.95 -14.13 -2.68
CA ARG A 539 10.38 -14.31 -1.34
C ARG A 539 11.22 -13.58 -0.31
N VAL A 540 10.62 -13.20 0.81
CA VAL A 540 11.30 -12.62 1.96
C VAL A 540 11.38 -13.63 3.09
N THR A 541 12.53 -13.70 3.77
CA THR A 541 12.73 -14.47 5.00
C THR A 541 13.54 -13.61 5.96
N VAL A 542 13.00 -13.31 7.13
CA VAL A 542 13.71 -12.59 8.19
C VAL A 542 14.69 -13.54 8.85
N LEU A 543 15.95 -13.13 8.96
CA LEU A 543 17.06 -13.93 9.48
C LEU A 543 17.48 -13.48 10.88
N GLU A 544 17.55 -12.16 11.10
CA GLU A 544 17.89 -11.57 12.39
C GLU A 544 17.06 -10.29 12.59
N ALA A 545 16.47 -10.15 13.76
CA ALA A 545 15.64 -9.00 14.10
C ALA A 545 15.76 -8.71 15.60
N GLY A 546 16.21 -7.53 15.98
CA GLY A 546 16.35 -7.13 17.38
C GLY A 546 17.38 -6.03 17.59
N ASN A 547 17.36 -5.38 18.75
CA ASN A 547 18.35 -4.37 19.16
C ASN A 547 18.65 -3.27 18.10
N GLY A 548 17.63 -2.83 17.36
CA GLY A 548 17.80 -1.87 16.26
C GLY A 548 18.46 -2.45 15.01
N ARG A 549 18.59 -3.77 14.91
CA ARG A 549 19.18 -4.51 13.78
C ARG A 549 18.09 -5.26 13.04
N PHE A 550 18.19 -5.32 11.73
CA PHE A 550 17.25 -6.04 10.89
C PHE A 550 17.96 -6.64 9.68
N MET A 551 17.90 -7.97 9.55
CA MET A 551 18.48 -8.71 8.43
C MET A 551 17.45 -9.65 7.83
N PHE A 552 17.34 -9.64 6.52
CA PHE A 552 16.47 -10.55 5.79
C PHE A 552 17.09 -11.00 4.46
N LEU A 553 16.62 -12.12 3.98
CA LEU A 553 16.96 -12.69 2.69
C LEU A 553 15.84 -12.42 1.70
N ARG A 554 16.18 -12.00 0.49
CA ARG A 554 15.30 -12.00 -0.67
C ARG A 554 15.79 -13.09 -1.62
N SER A 555 14.91 -14.02 -2.00
CA SER A 555 15.29 -15.17 -2.84
C SER A 555 14.34 -15.33 -4.03
N ALA A 556 14.88 -15.34 -5.22
CA ALA A 556 14.28 -15.81 -6.47
C ALA A 556 15.04 -17.03 -6.98
N PRO A 557 14.50 -17.82 -7.93
CA PRO A 557 15.19 -19.01 -8.44
C PRO A 557 16.60 -18.71 -8.96
N GLU A 558 16.81 -17.56 -9.58
CA GLU A 558 18.06 -17.15 -10.21
C GLU A 558 18.99 -16.29 -9.35
N GLN A 559 18.50 -15.78 -8.20
CA GLN A 559 19.26 -14.83 -7.39
C GLN A 559 18.83 -14.85 -5.93
N SER A 560 19.80 -14.71 -5.03
CA SER A 560 19.55 -14.46 -3.62
C SER A 560 20.38 -13.27 -3.14
N VAL A 561 19.76 -12.38 -2.35
CA VAL A 561 20.45 -11.24 -1.77
C VAL A 561 20.14 -11.12 -0.28
N PHE A 562 21.16 -10.86 0.52
CA PHE A 562 21.03 -10.47 1.93
C PHE A 562 20.86 -8.97 2.03
N VAL A 563 19.91 -8.54 2.84
CA VAL A 563 19.64 -7.13 3.13
C VAL A 563 19.83 -6.90 4.62
N LEU A 564 20.70 -5.97 4.97
CA LEU A 564 21.04 -5.63 6.33
C LEU A 564 20.78 -4.14 6.58
N CYS A 565 20.24 -3.83 7.75
CA CYS A 565 19.98 -2.47 8.19
C CYS A 565 20.18 -2.37 9.70
N SER A 566 20.94 -1.37 10.16
CA SER A 566 21.20 -1.14 11.59
C SER A 566 21.01 0.32 11.96
N ARG A 567 20.12 0.55 12.93
CA ARG A 567 19.99 1.85 13.60
C ARG A 567 20.73 1.89 14.96
N SER A 568 21.35 0.75 15.36
CA SER A 568 22.14 0.67 16.58
C SER A 568 23.33 1.65 16.53
N PRO A 569 23.66 2.36 17.63
CA PRO A 569 24.88 3.15 17.70
C PRO A 569 26.14 2.28 17.71
N GLU A 570 26.01 1.01 18.11
CA GLU A 570 27.11 0.06 18.15
C GLU A 570 27.34 -0.59 16.79
N PRO A 571 28.61 -0.76 16.36
CA PRO A 571 28.90 -1.48 15.13
C PRO A 571 28.31 -2.90 15.14
N TRP A 572 27.79 -3.31 14.00
CA TRP A 572 27.23 -4.65 13.82
C TRP A 572 28.02 -5.41 12.75
N SER A 573 28.81 -6.38 13.18
CA SER A 573 29.61 -7.23 12.30
C SER A 573 28.90 -8.56 12.06
N VAL A 574 28.68 -8.88 10.79
CA VAL A 574 28.03 -10.11 10.35
C VAL A 574 29.01 -10.93 9.51
N PRO A 575 29.22 -12.24 9.82
CA PRO A 575 30.01 -13.14 9.00
C PRO A 575 29.22 -13.46 7.73
N LEU A 576 29.48 -12.72 6.67
CA LEU A 576 28.74 -12.82 5.41
C LEU A 576 29.71 -12.61 4.23
N SER A 577 29.67 -13.53 3.28
CA SER A 577 30.42 -13.47 2.01
C SER A 577 29.47 -13.15 0.86
N GLY A 578 29.93 -12.38 -0.10
CA GLY A 578 29.16 -12.05 -1.30
C GLY A 578 29.61 -10.75 -1.93
N ARG A 579 28.96 -10.39 -3.03
CA ARG A 579 29.19 -9.14 -3.74
C ARG A 579 28.32 -8.01 -3.17
N LEU A 580 28.96 -6.96 -2.69
CA LEU A 580 28.25 -5.75 -2.27
C LEU A 580 27.60 -5.08 -3.50
N LEU A 581 26.27 -4.93 -3.48
CA LEU A 581 25.51 -4.28 -4.54
C LEU A 581 25.23 -2.81 -4.24
N LEU A 582 24.94 -2.50 -2.97
CA LEU A 582 24.70 -1.16 -2.49
C LEU A 582 24.97 -1.09 -0.98
N GLY A 583 25.46 0.04 -0.49
CA GLY A 583 25.66 0.23 0.94
C GLY A 583 25.83 1.69 1.33
N GLY A 584 25.50 1.99 2.58
CA GLY A 584 25.71 3.29 3.23
C GLY A 584 25.99 3.08 4.72
N GLY A 585 26.74 3.99 5.36
CA GLY A 585 27.11 3.87 6.76
C GLY A 585 27.89 2.59 7.09
N LEU A 586 28.71 2.12 6.12
CA LEU A 586 29.52 0.93 6.27
C LEU A 586 30.78 1.23 7.08
N GLY A 587 31.13 0.30 7.98
CA GLY A 587 32.45 0.20 8.56
C GLY A 587 33.39 -0.62 7.67
N GLU A 588 34.32 -1.35 8.27
CA GLU A 588 35.23 -2.23 7.55
C GLU A 588 34.48 -3.40 6.91
N CYS A 589 34.64 -3.56 5.59
CA CYS A 589 34.12 -4.69 4.86
C CYS A 589 35.27 -5.61 4.39
N LEU A 590 35.31 -6.82 4.96
CA LEU A 590 36.25 -7.87 4.58
C LEU A 590 35.58 -8.90 3.65
N PRO A 591 36.31 -9.73 2.92
CA PRO A 591 35.71 -10.71 2.01
C PRO A 591 34.68 -11.67 2.63
N GLN A 592 34.78 -11.90 3.94
CA GLN A 592 33.90 -12.81 4.68
C GLN A 592 33.17 -12.15 5.85
N ARG A 593 33.16 -10.81 5.92
CA ARG A 593 32.55 -10.07 7.01
C ARG A 593 32.14 -8.68 6.56
N VAL A 594 30.93 -8.30 6.92
CA VAL A 594 30.41 -6.95 6.71
C VAL A 594 30.15 -6.31 8.07
N THR A 595 30.60 -5.06 8.24
CA THR A 595 30.34 -4.27 9.43
C THR A 595 29.51 -3.06 9.07
N LEU A 596 28.38 -2.88 9.76
CA LEU A 596 27.52 -1.71 9.68
C LEU A 596 27.79 -0.79 10.86
N GLY A 597 27.94 0.50 10.60
CA GLY A 597 27.91 1.55 11.61
C GLY A 597 26.48 1.97 11.97
N SER A 598 26.38 3.05 12.74
CA SER A 598 25.08 3.67 13.03
C SER A 598 24.40 4.13 11.74
N CYS A 599 23.11 3.87 11.63
CA CYS A 599 22.33 4.10 10.40
C CYS A 599 22.91 3.42 9.15
N GLY A 600 23.67 2.33 9.34
CA GLY A 600 24.27 1.55 8.27
C GLY A 600 23.28 0.60 7.60
N PHE A 601 23.45 0.39 6.31
CA PHE A 601 22.65 -0.56 5.53
C PHE A 601 23.44 -1.11 4.33
N CYS A 602 23.12 -2.32 3.88
CA CYS A 602 23.69 -2.86 2.65
C CYS A 602 22.86 -3.98 2.03
N VAL A 603 23.08 -4.20 0.74
CA VAL A 603 22.61 -5.37 -0.02
C VAL A 603 23.81 -6.15 -0.52
N ILE A 604 23.83 -7.44 -0.22
CA ILE A 604 24.91 -8.36 -0.60
C ILE A 604 24.32 -9.52 -1.39
N GLU A 605 24.80 -9.72 -2.60
CA GLU A 605 24.46 -10.86 -3.42
C GLU A 605 25.29 -12.08 -2.99
N LYS A 606 24.59 -13.20 -2.78
CA LYS A 606 25.18 -14.47 -2.36
C LYS A 606 25.95 -15.13 -3.49
#